data_e095fa24d3ef32d874192baaec44814b
#
_entry.id   e095fa24d3ef32d874192baaec44814b
#
_cell.length_a   1.000
_cell.length_b   1.000
_cell.length_c   1.000
_cell.angle_alpha   90.00
_cell.angle_beta   90.00
_cell.angle_gamma   90.00
#
_symmetry.space_group_name_H-M   'P 1'
#
loop_
_entity.id
_entity.type
_entity.pdbx_description
1 polymer ?
#
loop_
_entity_poly.entity_id
_entity_poly.type
_entity_poly.pdbx_seq_one_letter_code
_entity_poly.pdbx_strand_id
1 'polypeptide(L)'
;MRRYWITSDDTVKLRGHQKMHSGEPFTLVGNTFFGMLIIAHCIEFDQLCYADFKGDDSAIEGSNVRFNNLALGFTTERGLSLKAEYPCEMEFTGMFVTEFGYFPDVVRKTVKFLSTVFTDLSHYKKSILNLSADLVCIHSHEHLLAGASACARYYNEAAKTNKITTEDVILLTSFLHHQTTVSYDELPDVASDVLTYFTEDDRHTKGCSIDTQIRILNH
;
A
#
# COMPACT_ATOMS: atom_id res chain seq x y z
N MET A 1 19.37 19.92 20.28
CA MET A 1 18.86 21.03 19.45
C MET A 1 17.34 21.06 19.60
N ARG A 2 16.72 22.17 20.01
CA ARG A 2 15.26 22.26 20.20
C ARG A 2 14.65 22.83 18.93
N ARG A 3 13.84 22.03 18.21
CA ARG A 3 13.12 22.49 17.02
C ARG A 3 11.76 23.04 17.43
N TYR A 4 11.38 24.13 16.81
CA TYR A 4 10.08 24.78 16.97
C TYR A 4 9.23 24.47 15.74
N TRP A 5 7.97 24.25 15.96
CA TRP A 5 6.97 24.03 14.93
C TRP A 5 6.16 25.30 14.79
N ILE A 6 6.01 25.77 13.57
CA ILE A 6 5.17 26.90 13.23
C ILE A 6 4.09 26.36 12.31
N THR A 7 2.84 26.58 12.64
CA THR A 7 1.73 26.28 11.72
C THR A 7 1.73 27.28 10.57
N SER A 8 1.12 26.94 9.43
CA SER A 8 1.13 27.77 8.22
C SER A 8 0.53 29.17 8.41
N ASP A 9 -0.23 29.37 9.47
CA ASP A 9 -0.86 30.63 9.85
C ASP A 9 -0.14 31.37 10.99
N ASP A 10 1.05 30.91 11.40
CA ASP A 10 1.85 31.47 12.49
C ASP A 10 1.17 31.52 13.88
N THR A 11 -0.01 30.92 14.03
CA THR A 11 -0.83 31.03 15.24
C THR A 11 -0.43 30.09 16.37
N VAL A 12 0.20 28.96 16.05
CA VAL A 12 0.60 27.96 17.05
C VAL A 12 2.07 27.60 16.93
N LYS A 13 2.83 27.85 18.01
CA LYS A 13 4.21 27.42 18.16
C LYS A 13 4.28 26.27 19.15
N LEU A 14 4.50 25.07 18.65
CA LEU A 14 4.67 23.88 19.48
C LEU A 14 6.15 23.63 19.74
N ARG A 15 6.50 23.43 21.00
CA ARG A 15 7.84 23.04 21.44
C ARG A 15 7.83 21.52 21.60
N GLY A 16 8.43 20.80 20.66
CA GLY A 16 8.48 19.33 20.68
C GLY A 16 9.87 18.78 20.95
N HIS A 17 9.95 17.53 21.38
CA HIS A 17 11.17 16.76 21.32
C HIS A 17 11.54 16.50 19.84
N GLN A 18 12.82 16.20 19.58
CA GLN A 18 13.26 15.87 18.23
C GLN A 18 12.46 14.68 17.70
N LYS A 19 11.62 14.93 16.71
CA LYS A 19 10.94 13.92 15.90
C LYS A 19 11.18 14.24 14.43
N MET A 20 11.37 13.23 13.62
CA MET A 20 11.35 13.41 12.17
C MET A 20 9.90 13.60 11.73
N HIS A 21 9.65 14.58 10.88
CA HIS A 21 8.32 14.88 10.38
C HIS A 21 8.11 14.27 9.02
N SER A 22 6.89 13.80 8.78
CA SER A 22 6.43 13.45 7.45
C SER A 22 6.58 14.68 6.54
N GLY A 23 7.29 14.50 5.39
CA GLY A 23 7.55 15.57 4.42
C GLY A 23 8.86 16.34 4.62
N GLU A 24 9.63 16.12 5.68
CA GLU A 24 11.00 16.65 5.75
C GLU A 24 11.91 15.94 4.72
N PRO A 25 12.87 16.65 4.10
CA PRO A 25 13.89 16.02 3.27
C PRO A 25 14.59 14.90 4.05
N PHE A 26 14.83 13.78 3.37
CA PHE A 26 15.47 12.60 3.95
C PHE A 26 14.68 11.85 5.04
N THR A 27 13.42 12.20 5.33
CA THR A 27 12.62 11.45 6.32
C THR A 27 12.53 9.98 5.97
N LEU A 28 12.23 9.65 4.74
CA LEU A 28 12.13 8.26 4.29
C LEU A 28 13.47 7.54 4.47
N VAL A 29 14.56 8.12 3.97
CA VAL A 29 15.90 7.52 4.06
C VAL A 29 16.34 7.38 5.52
N GLY A 30 16.15 8.43 6.32
CA GLY A 30 16.52 8.42 7.74
C GLY A 30 15.73 7.39 8.54
N ASN A 31 14.43 7.28 8.33
CA ASN A 31 13.59 6.27 8.99
C ASN A 31 13.96 4.86 8.54
N THR A 32 14.28 4.66 7.24
CA THR A 32 14.73 3.37 6.73
C THR A 32 16.02 2.91 7.42
N PHE A 33 17.05 3.77 7.47
CA PHE A 33 18.29 3.43 8.16
C PHE A 33 18.07 3.19 9.66
N PHE A 34 17.23 3.98 10.28
CA PHE A 34 16.91 3.81 11.70
C PHE A 34 16.16 2.50 11.93
N GLY A 35 15.18 2.16 11.08
CA GLY A 35 14.49 0.88 11.09
C GLY A 35 15.45 -0.31 10.97
N MET A 36 16.37 -0.27 10.00
CA MET A 36 17.40 -1.30 9.83
C MET A 36 18.25 -1.50 11.09
N LEU A 37 18.67 -0.40 11.73
CA LEU A 37 19.46 -0.48 12.97
C LEU A 37 18.66 -1.08 14.12
N ILE A 38 17.39 -0.70 14.28
CA ILE A 38 16.51 -1.25 15.32
C ILE A 38 16.29 -2.75 15.10
N ILE A 39 16.00 -3.16 13.88
CA ILE A 39 15.79 -4.56 13.54
C ILE A 39 17.08 -5.37 13.79
N ALA A 40 18.22 -4.90 13.30
CA ALA A 40 19.50 -5.56 13.52
C ALA A 40 19.89 -5.68 15.01
N HIS A 41 19.37 -4.77 15.85
CA HIS A 41 19.60 -4.80 17.29
C HIS A 41 18.61 -5.68 18.04
N CYS A 42 17.34 -5.71 17.60
CA CYS A 42 16.25 -6.34 18.32
C CYS A 42 15.91 -7.75 17.85
N ILE A 43 16.33 -8.14 16.64
CA ILE A 43 15.98 -9.42 16.03
C ILE A 43 17.23 -10.24 15.75
N GLU A 44 17.18 -11.50 16.14
CA GLU A 44 18.18 -12.53 15.88
C GLU A 44 17.58 -13.58 14.95
N PHE A 45 18.36 -14.11 14.03
CA PHE A 45 17.99 -15.19 13.13
C PHE A 45 19.23 -16.05 12.82
N ASP A 46 19.03 -17.34 12.55
CA ASP A 46 20.10 -18.22 12.19
C ASP A 46 20.52 -18.02 10.72
N GLN A 47 19.51 -17.81 9.84
CA GLN A 47 19.72 -17.45 8.44
C GLN A 47 18.68 -16.43 8.02
N LEU A 48 19.14 -15.34 7.45
CA LEU A 48 18.28 -14.35 6.79
C LEU A 48 18.03 -14.79 5.35
N CYS A 49 16.77 -14.96 4.98
CA CYS A 49 16.34 -15.30 3.63
C CYS A 49 15.97 -14.06 2.83
N TYR A 50 15.26 -13.13 3.49
CA TYR A 50 14.78 -11.90 2.88
C TYR A 50 14.70 -10.78 3.91
N ALA A 51 15.03 -9.56 3.50
CA ALA A 51 14.77 -8.36 4.28
C ALA A 51 14.54 -7.17 3.37
N ASP A 52 13.46 -6.45 3.61
CA ASP A 52 13.17 -5.18 2.95
C ASP A 52 12.76 -4.11 3.97
N PHE A 53 13.07 -2.86 3.67
CA PHE A 53 12.90 -1.73 4.57
C PHE A 53 12.43 -0.51 3.81
N LYS A 54 11.37 0.14 4.31
CA LYS A 54 10.85 1.37 3.73
C LYS A 54 10.27 2.29 4.82
N GLY A 55 11.04 3.29 5.18
CA GLY A 55 10.67 4.17 6.29
C GLY A 55 10.74 3.43 7.62
N ASP A 56 9.62 3.36 8.31
CA ASP A 56 9.41 2.62 9.57
C ASP A 56 8.89 1.18 9.35
N ASP A 57 8.49 0.84 8.13
CA ASP A 57 8.05 -0.50 7.77
C ASP A 57 9.23 -1.40 7.42
N SER A 58 9.14 -2.67 7.81
CA SER A 58 10.11 -3.71 7.46
C SER A 58 9.44 -5.06 7.27
N ALA A 59 9.91 -5.81 6.28
CA ALA A 59 9.54 -7.20 6.04
C ALA A 59 10.78 -8.08 6.14
N ILE A 60 10.73 -9.15 6.93
CA ILE A 60 11.89 -10.01 7.20
C ILE A 60 11.42 -11.46 7.18
N GLU A 61 12.16 -12.27 6.44
CA GLU A 61 12.04 -13.71 6.44
C GLU A 61 13.37 -14.35 6.81
N GLY A 62 13.33 -15.33 7.70
CA GLY A 62 14.52 -16.04 8.13
C GLY A 62 14.19 -17.28 8.93
N SER A 63 15.22 -18.11 9.16
CA SER A 63 15.08 -19.28 10.03
C SER A 63 15.32 -18.90 11.49
N ASN A 64 14.49 -19.45 12.38
CA ASN A 64 14.57 -19.23 13.83
C ASN A 64 14.61 -17.74 14.23
N VAL A 65 13.71 -16.94 13.66
CA VAL A 65 13.57 -15.52 14.00
C VAL A 65 13.19 -15.38 15.48
N ARG A 66 13.99 -14.66 16.24
CA ARG A 66 13.81 -14.46 17.69
C ARG A 66 13.96 -13.00 18.05
N PHE A 67 13.24 -12.57 19.08
CA PHE A 67 13.43 -11.24 19.63
C PHE A 67 14.46 -11.25 20.76
N ASN A 68 15.40 -10.33 20.71
CA ASN A 68 16.29 -10.02 21.81
C ASN A 68 15.55 -9.16 22.86
N ASN A 69 15.11 -9.78 23.93
CA ASN A 69 14.27 -9.11 24.95
C ASN A 69 15.00 -7.97 25.66
N LEU A 70 16.32 -8.02 25.82
CA LEU A 70 17.10 -6.93 26.41
C LEU A 70 17.12 -5.72 25.49
N ALA A 71 17.33 -5.93 24.20
CA ALA A 71 17.30 -4.89 23.19
C ALA A 71 15.90 -4.26 23.04
N LEU A 72 14.86 -5.08 23.07
CA LEU A 72 13.47 -4.59 23.09
C LEU A 72 13.16 -3.74 24.32
N GLY A 73 13.60 -4.16 25.49
CA GLY A 73 13.48 -3.36 26.72
C GLY A 73 14.13 -1.99 26.57
N PHE A 74 15.34 -1.94 26.09
CA PHE A 74 16.08 -0.71 25.85
C PHE A 74 15.43 0.22 24.83
N THR A 75 14.86 -0.32 23.75
CA THR A 75 14.14 0.49 22.75
C THR A 75 12.83 1.04 23.30
N THR A 76 12.10 0.23 24.08
CA THR A 76 10.84 0.61 24.72
C THR A 76 11.05 1.74 25.74
N GLU A 77 12.09 1.68 26.56
CA GLU A 77 12.45 2.75 27.52
C GLU A 77 12.75 4.09 26.82
N ARG A 78 13.13 4.07 25.55
CA ARG A 78 13.33 5.26 24.72
C ARG A 78 12.09 5.71 23.95
N GLY A 79 10.94 5.10 24.23
CA GLY A 79 9.67 5.44 23.61
C GLY A 79 9.52 4.90 22.19
N LEU A 80 10.28 3.87 21.80
CA LEU A 80 10.13 3.15 20.54
C LEU A 80 9.29 1.90 20.78
N SER A 81 8.30 1.67 19.96
CA SER A 81 7.45 0.48 19.99
C SER A 81 7.65 -0.32 18.72
N LEU A 82 8.11 -1.56 18.86
CA LEU A 82 8.18 -2.52 17.76
C LEU A 82 6.87 -3.30 17.73
N LYS A 83 6.14 -3.21 16.62
CA LYS A 83 4.96 -4.02 16.35
C LYS A 83 5.36 -5.09 15.35
N ALA A 84 5.27 -6.35 15.74
CA ALA A 84 5.52 -7.48 14.84
C ALA A 84 4.20 -8.18 14.49
N GLU A 85 4.05 -8.49 13.22
CA GLU A 85 2.96 -9.30 12.68
C GLU A 85 3.54 -10.53 11.98
N TYR A 86 2.86 -11.66 12.09
CA TYR A 86 3.26 -12.93 11.48
C TYR A 86 2.13 -13.39 10.55
N PRO A 87 1.95 -12.74 9.40
CA PRO A 87 0.91 -13.13 8.45
C PRO A 87 1.28 -14.44 7.76
N CYS A 88 0.27 -15.16 7.23
CA CYS A 88 0.49 -16.33 6.40
C CYS A 88 1.21 -16.02 5.09
N GLU A 89 1.06 -14.81 4.60
CA GLU A 89 1.67 -14.29 3.38
C GLU A 89 2.38 -12.97 3.68
N MET A 90 3.58 -12.81 3.15
CA MET A 90 4.35 -11.58 3.35
C MET A 90 3.79 -10.49 2.44
N GLU A 91 3.17 -9.48 3.06
CA GLU A 91 2.78 -8.24 2.39
C GLU A 91 3.71 -7.11 2.85
N PHE A 92 4.26 -6.36 1.90
CA PHE A 92 5.12 -5.23 2.17
C PHE A 92 4.75 -4.04 1.28
N THR A 93 4.30 -2.96 1.93
CA THR A 93 3.96 -1.68 1.27
C THR A 93 2.95 -1.79 0.12
N GLY A 94 1.97 -2.68 0.22
CA GLY A 94 0.93 -2.91 -0.79
C GLY A 94 1.35 -3.88 -1.89
N MET A 95 2.37 -4.70 -1.64
CA MET A 95 2.87 -5.72 -2.55
C MET A 95 3.05 -7.04 -1.79
N PHE A 96 2.65 -8.16 -2.37
CA PHE A 96 2.99 -9.48 -1.87
C PHE A 96 4.38 -9.89 -2.34
N VAL A 97 5.17 -10.46 -1.45
CA VAL A 97 6.48 -11.00 -1.79
C VAL A 97 6.31 -12.47 -2.21
N THR A 98 6.69 -12.79 -3.44
CA THR A 98 6.63 -14.14 -3.99
C THR A 98 8.00 -14.60 -4.45
N GLU A 99 8.15 -15.88 -4.74
CA GLU A 99 9.39 -16.43 -5.34
C GLU A 99 9.71 -15.85 -6.73
N PHE A 100 8.72 -15.25 -7.41
CA PHE A 100 8.88 -14.60 -8.71
C PHE A 100 9.08 -13.08 -8.61
N GLY A 101 9.04 -12.51 -7.41
CA GLY A 101 9.15 -11.08 -7.15
C GLY A 101 7.92 -10.48 -6.48
N TYR A 102 7.78 -9.17 -6.60
CA TYR A 102 6.66 -8.43 -6.00
C TYR A 102 5.40 -8.54 -6.84
N PHE A 103 4.30 -8.93 -6.21
CA PHE A 103 2.97 -8.94 -6.80
C PHE A 103 2.08 -7.88 -6.13
N PRO A 104 1.42 -6.98 -6.90
CA PRO A 104 0.61 -5.92 -6.31
C PRO A 104 -0.61 -6.48 -5.55
N ASP A 105 -0.96 -5.86 -4.44
CA ASP A 105 -2.23 -6.13 -3.77
C ASP A 105 -3.40 -5.62 -4.63
N VAL A 106 -3.79 -6.44 -5.60
CA VAL A 106 -4.82 -6.08 -6.58
C VAL A 106 -6.20 -5.93 -5.95
N VAL A 107 -6.50 -6.63 -4.86
CA VAL A 107 -7.78 -6.47 -4.13
C VAL A 107 -7.87 -5.07 -3.55
N ARG A 108 -6.86 -4.65 -2.79
CA ARG A 108 -6.77 -3.31 -2.22
C ARG A 108 -6.75 -2.22 -3.29
N LYS A 109 -6.00 -2.45 -4.39
CA LYS A 109 -5.91 -1.51 -5.50
C LYS A 109 -7.24 -1.38 -6.24
N THR A 110 -7.96 -2.48 -6.45
CA THR A 110 -9.30 -2.45 -7.04
C THR A 110 -10.27 -1.68 -6.16
N VAL A 111 -10.34 -1.99 -4.87
CA VAL A 111 -11.20 -1.27 -3.93
C VAL A 111 -10.86 0.22 -3.91
N LYS A 112 -9.57 0.56 -3.85
CA LYS A 112 -9.12 1.95 -3.88
C LYS A 112 -9.50 2.65 -5.19
N PHE A 113 -9.30 2.00 -6.33
CA PHE A 113 -9.65 2.56 -7.65
C PHE A 113 -11.16 2.82 -7.76
N LEU A 114 -11.98 1.81 -7.41
CA LEU A 114 -13.44 1.90 -7.46
C LEU A 114 -14.03 2.88 -6.43
N SER A 115 -13.36 3.10 -5.31
CA SER A 115 -13.79 4.05 -4.26
C SER A 115 -13.25 5.47 -4.46
N THR A 116 -12.39 5.70 -5.46
CA THR A 116 -11.81 7.02 -5.70
C THR A 116 -12.81 7.89 -6.46
N VAL A 117 -13.15 9.04 -5.90
CA VAL A 117 -13.88 10.10 -6.62
C VAL A 117 -12.84 10.93 -7.37
N PHE A 118 -12.91 10.90 -8.69
CA PHE A 118 -11.99 11.68 -9.54
C PHE A 118 -12.50 13.12 -9.65
N THR A 119 -11.65 14.08 -9.33
CA THR A 119 -11.99 15.50 -9.36
C THR A 119 -11.94 16.09 -10.78
N ASP A 120 -11.09 15.50 -11.61
CA ASP A 120 -10.85 15.94 -12.98
C ASP A 120 -10.12 14.84 -13.78
N LEU A 121 -10.02 15.05 -15.09
CA LEU A 121 -9.35 14.12 -16.02
C LEU A 121 -7.86 13.94 -15.70
N SER A 122 -7.19 14.96 -15.20
CA SER A 122 -5.78 14.87 -14.81
C SER A 122 -5.59 13.92 -13.63
N HIS A 123 -6.47 14.02 -12.63
CA HIS A 123 -6.48 13.11 -11.47
C HIS A 123 -6.75 11.66 -11.91
N TYR A 124 -7.71 11.44 -12.81
CA TYR A 124 -7.99 10.13 -13.37
C TYR A 124 -6.77 9.56 -14.12
N LYS A 125 -6.18 10.31 -15.07
CA LYS A 125 -5.00 9.91 -15.82
C LYS A 125 -3.82 9.56 -14.89
N LYS A 126 -3.58 10.36 -13.86
CA LYS A 126 -2.53 10.07 -12.86
C LYS A 126 -2.80 8.77 -12.10
N SER A 127 -4.06 8.49 -11.78
CA SER A 127 -4.45 7.23 -11.12
C SER A 127 -4.20 6.02 -12.02
N ILE A 128 -4.55 6.11 -13.31
CA ILE A 128 -4.29 5.05 -14.29
C ILE A 128 -2.79 4.82 -14.48
N LEU A 129 -1.98 5.87 -14.57
CA LEU A 129 -0.52 5.76 -14.69
C LEU A 129 0.10 5.06 -13.46
N ASN A 130 -0.35 5.41 -12.26
CA ASN A 130 0.11 4.76 -11.05
C ASN A 130 -0.28 3.27 -11.01
N LEU A 131 -1.51 2.97 -11.43
CA LEU A 131 -2.00 1.59 -11.52
C LEU A 131 -1.22 0.78 -12.55
N SER A 132 -0.93 1.36 -13.72
CA SER A 132 -0.10 0.73 -14.74
C SER A 132 1.30 0.42 -14.23
N ALA A 133 1.94 1.38 -13.53
CA ALA A 133 3.25 1.18 -12.93
C ALA A 133 3.26 0.05 -11.89
N ASP A 134 2.18 -0.11 -11.14
CA ASP A 134 2.05 -1.20 -10.17
C ASP A 134 1.88 -2.57 -10.84
N LEU A 135 1.16 -2.63 -11.98
CA LEU A 135 0.88 -3.90 -12.67
C LEU A 135 2.04 -4.39 -13.57
N VAL A 136 2.94 -3.50 -13.96
CA VAL A 136 4.08 -3.84 -14.84
C VAL A 136 5.04 -4.86 -14.23
N CYS A 137 5.03 -5.01 -12.90
CA CYS A 137 5.86 -6.01 -12.22
C CYS A 137 5.40 -7.46 -12.48
N ILE A 138 4.17 -7.67 -12.96
CA ILE A 138 3.64 -9.01 -13.30
C ILE A 138 4.19 -9.41 -14.67
N HIS A 139 5.23 -10.22 -14.70
CA HIS A 139 6.02 -10.50 -15.91
C HIS A 139 5.84 -11.91 -16.48
N SER A 140 5.15 -12.81 -15.77
CA SER A 140 4.87 -14.17 -16.27
C SER A 140 3.55 -14.70 -15.74
N HIS A 141 3.09 -15.81 -16.35
CA HIS A 141 1.88 -16.51 -15.89
C HIS A 141 2.09 -17.15 -14.51
N GLU A 142 3.26 -17.71 -14.26
CA GLU A 142 3.64 -18.30 -12.98
C GLU A 142 3.65 -17.23 -11.87
N HIS A 143 4.19 -16.05 -12.17
CA HIS A 143 4.16 -14.91 -11.24
C HIS A 143 2.71 -14.48 -10.94
N LEU A 144 1.85 -14.39 -11.97
CA LEU A 144 0.43 -14.08 -11.78
C LEU A 144 -0.26 -15.10 -10.87
N LEU A 145 -0.04 -16.40 -11.10
CA LEU A 145 -0.65 -17.47 -10.30
C LEU A 145 -0.16 -17.45 -8.85
N ALA A 146 1.15 -17.35 -8.64
CA ALA A 146 1.73 -17.30 -7.31
C ALA A 146 1.24 -16.07 -6.51
N GLY A 147 1.28 -14.90 -7.13
CA GLY A 147 0.82 -13.66 -6.51
C GLY A 147 -0.68 -13.65 -6.22
N ALA A 148 -1.50 -14.11 -7.18
CA ALA A 148 -2.94 -14.22 -6.98
C ALA A 148 -3.30 -15.20 -5.86
N SER A 149 -2.59 -16.32 -5.76
CA SER A 149 -2.77 -17.30 -4.69
C SER A 149 -2.38 -16.72 -3.33
N ALA A 150 -1.25 -16.02 -3.22
CA ALA A 150 -0.82 -15.36 -1.99
C ALA A 150 -1.85 -14.30 -1.55
N CYS A 151 -2.30 -13.46 -2.46
CA CYS A 151 -3.32 -12.45 -2.21
C CYS A 151 -4.63 -13.08 -1.72
N ALA A 152 -5.12 -14.14 -2.35
CA ALA A 152 -6.33 -14.84 -1.94
C ALA A 152 -6.20 -15.44 -0.53
N ARG A 153 -5.07 -16.10 -0.21
CA ARG A 153 -4.82 -16.66 1.13
C ARG A 153 -4.80 -15.56 2.20
N TYR A 154 -4.08 -14.47 1.94
CA TYR A 154 -3.99 -13.34 2.86
C TYR A 154 -5.38 -12.78 3.24
N TYR A 155 -6.22 -12.50 2.25
CA TYR A 155 -7.55 -11.96 2.50
C TYR A 155 -8.51 -12.96 3.12
N ASN A 156 -8.41 -14.24 2.77
CA ASN A 156 -9.19 -15.30 3.41
C ASN A 156 -8.83 -15.46 4.88
N GLU A 157 -7.55 -15.41 5.23
CA GLU A 157 -7.12 -15.46 6.63
C GLU A 157 -7.60 -14.24 7.41
N ALA A 158 -7.40 -13.03 6.88
CA ALA A 158 -7.81 -11.79 7.50
C ALA A 158 -9.33 -11.72 7.74
N ALA A 159 -10.13 -12.19 6.77
CA ALA A 159 -11.59 -12.21 6.84
C ALA A 159 -12.15 -13.48 7.50
N LYS A 160 -11.31 -14.44 7.87
CA LYS A 160 -11.70 -15.78 8.40
C LYS A 160 -12.72 -16.47 7.47
N THR A 161 -12.44 -16.48 6.19
CA THR A 161 -13.27 -17.03 5.13
C THR A 161 -12.43 -17.84 4.13
N ASN A 162 -13.07 -18.59 3.24
CA ASN A 162 -12.44 -19.27 2.11
C ASN A 162 -13.17 -18.92 0.80
N LYS A 163 -13.77 -17.74 0.72
CA LYS A 163 -14.61 -17.34 -0.41
C LYS A 163 -13.83 -16.71 -1.55
N ILE A 164 -12.66 -16.13 -1.25
CA ILE A 164 -11.82 -15.49 -2.27
C ILE A 164 -10.95 -16.55 -2.90
N THR A 165 -11.11 -16.76 -4.19
CA THR A 165 -10.34 -17.74 -4.96
C THR A 165 -9.16 -17.07 -5.68
N THR A 166 -8.20 -17.86 -6.12
CA THR A 166 -7.11 -17.38 -6.99
C THR A 166 -7.67 -16.81 -8.29
N GLU A 167 -8.70 -17.44 -8.84
CA GLU A 167 -9.39 -17.01 -10.05
C GLU A 167 -10.04 -15.62 -9.88
N ASP A 168 -10.65 -15.34 -8.73
CA ASP A 168 -11.20 -14.02 -8.44
C ASP A 168 -10.11 -12.93 -8.48
N VAL A 169 -8.94 -13.22 -7.90
CA VAL A 169 -7.81 -12.28 -7.90
C VAL A 169 -7.26 -12.10 -9.32
N ILE A 170 -7.21 -13.16 -10.14
CA ILE A 170 -6.81 -13.07 -11.54
C ILE A 170 -7.81 -12.21 -12.34
N LEU A 171 -9.11 -12.38 -12.10
CA LEU A 171 -10.16 -11.55 -12.71
C LEU A 171 -10.00 -10.08 -12.33
N LEU A 172 -9.74 -9.77 -11.05
CA LEU A 172 -9.45 -8.40 -10.59
C LEU A 172 -8.19 -7.84 -11.25
N THR A 173 -7.14 -8.65 -11.39
CA THR A 173 -5.92 -8.26 -12.09
C THR A 173 -6.20 -7.91 -13.55
N SER A 174 -6.98 -8.74 -14.23
CA SER A 174 -7.40 -8.53 -15.61
C SER A 174 -8.26 -7.27 -15.76
N PHE A 175 -9.18 -7.05 -14.83
CA PHE A 175 -9.98 -5.82 -14.77
C PHE A 175 -9.09 -4.58 -14.65
N LEU A 176 -8.18 -4.55 -13.68
CA LEU A 176 -7.27 -3.42 -13.50
C LEU A 176 -6.36 -3.21 -14.73
N HIS A 177 -5.87 -4.30 -15.33
CA HIS A 177 -5.05 -4.21 -16.55
C HIS A 177 -5.86 -3.63 -17.72
N HIS A 178 -7.11 -4.04 -17.87
CA HIS A 178 -7.99 -3.46 -18.89
C HIS A 178 -8.14 -1.94 -18.71
N GLN A 179 -8.30 -1.45 -17.48
CA GLN A 179 -8.37 -0.01 -17.22
C GLN A 179 -7.11 0.74 -17.64
N THR A 180 -5.94 0.09 -17.61
CA THR A 180 -4.67 0.71 -18.00
C THR A 180 -4.39 0.65 -19.50
N THR A 181 -5.10 -0.19 -20.27
CA THR A 181 -4.91 -0.36 -21.71
C THR A 181 -5.87 0.49 -22.55
N VAL A 182 -6.86 1.12 -21.96
CA VAL A 182 -7.77 2.04 -22.66
C VAL A 182 -6.96 3.23 -23.21
N SER A 183 -7.09 3.48 -24.51
CA SER A 183 -6.40 4.57 -25.17
C SER A 183 -6.77 5.92 -24.55
N TYR A 184 -5.76 6.74 -24.23
CA TYR A 184 -5.97 8.07 -23.67
C TYR A 184 -6.77 9.01 -24.59
N ASP A 185 -6.76 8.74 -25.89
CA ASP A 185 -7.46 9.53 -26.90
C ASP A 185 -8.97 9.22 -26.91
N GLU A 186 -9.37 8.05 -26.42
CA GLU A 186 -10.77 7.64 -26.26
C GLU A 186 -11.36 8.06 -24.89
N LEU A 187 -10.49 8.41 -23.92
CA LEU A 187 -10.89 8.79 -22.56
C LEU A 187 -11.59 10.16 -22.41
N PRO A 188 -11.39 11.19 -23.28
CA PRO A 188 -12.02 12.49 -23.07
C PRO A 188 -13.54 12.41 -22.96
N ASP A 189 -14.18 11.63 -23.81
CA ASP A 189 -15.65 11.55 -23.84
C ASP A 189 -16.18 10.67 -22.71
N VAL A 190 -15.56 9.53 -22.47
CA VAL A 190 -15.97 8.62 -21.38
C VAL A 190 -15.67 9.23 -20.01
N ALA A 191 -14.55 9.91 -19.83
CA ALA A 191 -14.21 10.56 -18.57
C ALA A 191 -15.05 11.82 -18.32
N SER A 192 -15.43 12.54 -19.38
CA SER A 192 -16.34 13.68 -19.30
C SER A 192 -17.73 13.23 -18.86
N ASP A 193 -18.25 12.15 -19.43
CA ASP A 193 -19.56 11.60 -19.08
C ASP A 193 -19.57 11.01 -17.67
N VAL A 194 -18.51 10.32 -17.28
CA VAL A 194 -18.31 9.81 -15.90
C VAL A 194 -18.21 10.96 -14.90
N LEU A 195 -17.47 12.02 -15.23
CA LEU A 195 -17.32 13.20 -14.36
C LEU A 195 -18.61 14.02 -14.28
N THR A 196 -19.38 14.14 -15.36
CA THR A 196 -20.69 14.83 -15.35
C THR A 196 -21.72 14.11 -14.48
N TYR A 197 -21.66 12.79 -14.41
CA TYR A 197 -22.55 11.99 -13.57
C TYR A 197 -22.32 12.18 -12.06
N PHE A 198 -21.11 12.60 -11.67
CA PHE A 198 -20.72 12.77 -10.25
C PHE A 198 -20.80 14.23 -9.77
N THR A 199 -21.16 15.21 -10.61
CA THR A 199 -20.76 16.59 -10.34
C THR A 199 -21.71 17.43 -9.51
N GLU A 200 -22.93 17.08 -9.24
CA GLU A 200 -23.78 18.05 -8.53
C GLU A 200 -24.34 17.62 -7.18
N ASP A 201 -24.66 16.35 -6.98
CA ASP A 201 -25.30 15.92 -5.72
C ASP A 201 -24.36 15.20 -4.72
N ASP A 202 -23.24 14.65 -5.17
CA ASP A 202 -22.39 13.79 -4.34
C ASP A 202 -21.19 14.47 -3.66
N ARG A 203 -21.06 15.79 -3.77
CA ARG A 203 -19.97 16.54 -3.10
C ARG A 203 -20.01 16.45 -1.57
N HIS A 204 -21.08 15.97 -1.00
CA HIS A 204 -21.28 15.85 0.45
C HIS A 204 -21.18 14.43 0.99
N THR A 205 -21.16 13.41 0.15
CA THR A 205 -20.97 12.02 0.58
C THR A 205 -19.53 11.58 0.39
N LYS A 206 -18.87 11.27 1.47
CA LYS A 206 -17.53 10.67 1.49
C LYS A 206 -17.59 9.28 0.85
N GLY A 207 -17.38 9.23 -0.46
CA GLY A 207 -17.23 7.99 -1.20
C GLY A 207 -18.53 7.53 -1.90
N CYS A 208 -18.44 7.38 -3.19
CA CYS A 208 -19.46 6.71 -4.00
C CYS A 208 -19.52 5.22 -3.62
N SER A 209 -20.71 4.63 -3.53
CA SER A 209 -20.80 3.19 -3.25
C SER A 209 -20.17 2.37 -4.38
N ILE A 210 -19.63 1.21 -4.05
CA ILE A 210 -19.05 0.26 -5.02
C ILE A 210 -20.08 -0.04 -6.14
N ASP A 211 -21.36 -0.19 -5.79
CA ASP A 211 -22.43 -0.46 -6.75
C ASP A 211 -22.63 0.68 -7.77
N THR A 212 -22.46 1.92 -7.34
CA THR A 212 -22.56 3.07 -8.24
C THR A 212 -21.38 3.13 -9.20
N GLN A 213 -20.18 2.83 -8.72
CA GLN A 213 -18.98 2.80 -9.56
C GLN A 213 -18.99 1.64 -10.55
N ILE A 214 -19.49 0.46 -10.16
CA ILE A 214 -19.67 -0.69 -11.06
C ILE A 214 -20.69 -0.36 -12.17
N ARG A 215 -21.77 0.37 -11.87
CA ARG A 215 -22.73 0.80 -12.89
C ARG A 215 -22.11 1.72 -13.93
N ILE A 216 -21.21 2.61 -13.52
CA ILE A 216 -20.54 3.55 -14.42
C ILE A 216 -19.57 2.83 -15.35
N LEU A 217 -18.86 1.81 -14.84
CA LEU A 217 -17.90 1.04 -15.62
C LEU A 217 -18.57 0.05 -16.61
N ASN A 218 -19.87 -0.21 -16.47
CA ASN A 218 -20.63 -1.12 -17.34
C ASN A 218 -21.51 -0.38 -18.37
N HIS A 219 -21.42 0.93 -18.46
CA HIS A 219 -22.03 1.79 -19.49
C HIS A 219 -20.96 2.38 -20.38
#